data_f9fe0b2f3d286da5371d72802725448b
#
_entry.id   f9fe0b2f3d286da5371d72802725448b
#
_cell.length_a   1.000
_cell.length_b   1.000
_cell.length_c   1.000
_cell.angle_alpha   90.00
_cell.angle_beta   90.00
_cell.angle_gamma   90.00
#
_symmetry.space_group_name_H-M   'P 1'
#
loop_
_entity.id
_entity.type
_entity.pdbx_description
1 polymer ?
#
loop_
_entity_poly.entity_id
_entity_poly.type
_entity_poly.pdbx_seq_one_letter_code
_entity_poly.pdbx_strand_id
1 'polypeptide(L)'
;MTELPITRSYQDAQGVTSIFFEWPVANPRAVVQIAHGLGEHARRYDDLAAYLNRNGFSVYADDHRGHGETGLLQVKEGKTKTLGNLGEGGMLGTFEAVHELTKLAKRENPGLPYILIGHSWGSFISQKLLNRYSRDYDLAVLTGTTLTMPGTMGAFGFNKKWNGPTATGFEW
;
A
#
# COMPACT_ATOMS: atom_id res chain seq x y z
N MET A 1 -22.75 -2.22 13.82
CA MET A 1 -22.23 -3.18 12.82
C MET A 1 -21.23 -2.40 12.00
N THR A 2 -20.00 -2.86 11.89
CA THR A 2 -19.01 -2.27 10.96
C THR A 2 -19.47 -2.60 9.54
N GLU A 3 -19.74 -1.58 8.74
CA GLU A 3 -20.01 -1.79 7.32
C GLU A 3 -18.79 -2.43 6.67
N LEU A 4 -19.03 -3.44 5.82
CA LEU A 4 -17.97 -4.08 5.05
C LEU A 4 -17.44 -3.06 4.03
N PRO A 5 -16.14 -3.08 3.74
CA PRO A 5 -15.59 -2.18 2.73
C PRO A 5 -16.11 -2.52 1.34
N ILE A 6 -16.10 -1.52 0.49
CA ILE A 6 -16.31 -1.69 -0.95
C ILE A 6 -15.00 -2.22 -1.54
N THR A 7 -15.05 -3.39 -2.18
CA THR A 7 -13.91 -3.93 -2.93
C THR A 7 -13.88 -3.32 -4.33
N ARG A 8 -12.74 -2.77 -4.71
CA ARG A 8 -12.52 -2.12 -6.00
C ARG A 8 -11.16 -2.53 -6.58
N SER A 9 -10.87 -2.11 -7.80
CA SER A 9 -9.59 -2.37 -8.45
C SER A 9 -9.16 -1.22 -9.35
N TYR A 10 -7.85 -1.15 -9.59
CA TYR A 10 -7.24 -0.32 -10.63
C TYR A 10 -6.12 -1.10 -11.32
N GLN A 11 -5.74 -0.68 -12.51
CA GLN A 11 -4.54 -1.19 -13.18
C GLN A 11 -3.39 -0.21 -12.97
N ASP A 12 -2.25 -0.75 -12.60
CA ASP A 12 -1.03 0.04 -12.51
C ASP A 12 -0.30 0.15 -13.86
N ALA A 13 0.81 0.88 -13.90
CA ALA A 13 1.55 1.17 -15.12
C ALA A 13 2.16 -0.08 -15.81
N GLN A 14 2.28 -1.21 -15.10
CA GLN A 14 2.73 -2.49 -15.66
C GLN A 14 1.56 -3.44 -15.97
N GLY A 15 0.31 -2.94 -15.92
CA GLY A 15 -0.89 -3.72 -16.21
C GLY A 15 -1.21 -4.77 -15.14
N VAL A 16 -0.68 -4.62 -13.93
CA VAL A 16 -1.12 -5.44 -12.79
C VAL A 16 -2.41 -4.85 -12.24
N THR A 17 -3.41 -5.71 -12.09
CA THR A 17 -4.66 -5.33 -11.43
C THR A 17 -4.46 -5.39 -9.92
N SER A 18 -4.45 -4.23 -9.28
CA SER A 18 -4.38 -4.08 -7.83
C SER A 18 -5.79 -4.02 -7.25
N ILE A 19 -6.05 -4.83 -6.25
CA ILE A 19 -7.31 -4.82 -5.49
C ILE A 19 -7.14 -3.89 -4.31
N PHE A 20 -8.14 -3.05 -4.07
CA PHE A 20 -8.19 -2.18 -2.90
C PHE A 20 -9.56 -2.17 -2.25
N PHE A 21 -9.57 -1.75 -1.02
CA PHE A 21 -10.75 -1.66 -0.17
C PHE A 21 -10.99 -0.21 0.21
N GLU A 22 -12.24 0.19 0.13
CA GLU A 22 -12.70 1.51 0.50
C GLU A 22 -13.71 1.38 1.64
N TRP A 23 -13.48 2.09 2.73
CA TRP A 23 -14.42 2.28 3.83
C TRP A 23 -14.89 3.74 3.76
N PRO A 24 -15.96 4.02 3.00
CA PRO A 24 -16.42 5.39 2.82
C PRO A 24 -17.16 5.92 4.04
N VAL A 25 -17.17 7.22 4.19
CA VAL A 25 -17.99 7.94 5.17
C VAL A 25 -18.67 9.13 4.45
N ALA A 26 -19.90 9.41 4.81
CA ALA A 26 -20.60 10.57 4.26
C ALA A 26 -19.93 11.88 4.76
N ASN A 27 -19.60 12.78 3.83
CA ASN A 27 -18.94 14.06 4.11
C ASN A 27 -17.66 13.90 4.95
N PRO A 28 -16.64 13.21 4.43
CA PRO A 28 -15.42 12.96 5.18
C PRO A 28 -14.67 14.27 5.47
N ARG A 29 -14.05 14.33 6.63
CA ARG A 29 -13.19 15.44 7.02
C ARG A 29 -11.76 15.32 6.50
N ALA A 30 -11.33 14.10 6.17
CA ALA A 30 -10.07 13.78 5.52
C ALA A 30 -10.12 12.35 4.96
N VAL A 31 -9.17 12.03 4.09
CA VAL A 31 -8.93 10.69 3.55
C VAL A 31 -7.71 10.08 4.22
N VAL A 32 -7.79 8.81 4.59
CA VAL A 32 -6.69 8.03 5.14
C VAL A 32 -6.37 6.89 4.17
N GLN A 33 -5.13 6.83 3.71
CA GLN A 33 -4.62 5.65 3.00
C GLN A 33 -3.77 4.81 3.95
N ILE A 34 -4.01 3.50 3.99
CA ILE A 34 -3.24 2.56 4.81
C ILE A 34 -2.39 1.69 3.90
N ALA A 35 -1.07 1.68 4.13
CA ALA A 35 -0.11 0.79 3.51
C ALA A 35 0.27 -0.31 4.52
N HIS A 36 -0.12 -1.54 4.22
CA HIS A 36 0.06 -2.69 5.11
C HIS A 36 1.49 -3.24 5.12
N GLY A 37 1.81 -4.07 6.12
CA GLY A 37 3.11 -4.70 6.28
C GLY A 37 3.33 -5.93 5.40
N LEU A 38 4.54 -6.49 5.49
CA LEU A 38 4.89 -7.70 4.77
C LEU A 38 4.13 -8.91 5.33
N GLY A 39 3.66 -9.78 4.42
CA GLY A 39 2.97 -11.02 4.82
C GLY A 39 1.58 -10.81 5.40
N GLU A 40 1.01 -9.64 5.22
CA GLU A 40 -0.36 -9.32 5.60
C GLU A 40 -1.16 -8.74 4.42
N HIS A 41 -2.29 -8.14 4.66
CA HIS A 41 -3.21 -7.62 3.65
C HIS A 41 -4.09 -6.49 4.24
N ALA A 42 -4.73 -5.72 3.38
CA ALA A 42 -5.51 -4.54 3.76
C ALA A 42 -6.63 -4.82 4.78
N ARG A 43 -7.32 -5.96 4.65
CA ARG A 43 -8.44 -6.32 5.53
C ARG A 43 -8.04 -6.60 6.99
N ARG A 44 -6.74 -6.69 7.31
CA ARG A 44 -6.29 -6.71 8.71
C ARG A 44 -6.52 -5.38 9.44
N TYR A 45 -6.81 -4.34 8.69
CA TYR A 45 -7.06 -2.99 9.21
C TYR A 45 -8.55 -2.64 9.30
N ASP A 46 -9.46 -3.62 9.16
CA ASP A 46 -10.92 -3.40 9.25
C ASP A 46 -11.32 -2.66 10.53
N ASP A 47 -10.78 -3.05 11.68
CA ASP A 47 -11.09 -2.42 12.97
C ASP A 47 -10.55 -0.99 13.06
N LEU A 48 -9.33 -0.74 12.54
CA LEU A 48 -8.78 0.61 12.46
C LEU A 48 -9.60 1.48 11.50
N ALA A 49 -9.97 0.95 10.34
CA ALA A 49 -10.81 1.65 9.37
C ALA A 49 -12.17 2.00 9.98
N ALA A 50 -12.79 1.07 10.67
CA ALA A 50 -14.05 1.32 11.37
C ALA A 50 -13.93 2.38 12.47
N TYR A 51 -12.81 2.39 13.21
CA TYR A 51 -12.53 3.45 14.18
C TYR A 51 -12.37 4.81 13.50
N LEU A 52 -11.62 4.88 12.42
CA LEU A 52 -11.41 6.10 11.63
C LEU A 52 -12.73 6.59 11.02
N ASN A 53 -13.58 5.69 10.48
CA ASN A 53 -14.90 6.06 9.96
C ASN A 53 -15.78 6.71 11.04
N ARG A 54 -15.82 6.15 12.25
CA ARG A 54 -16.58 6.76 13.37
C ARG A 54 -16.08 8.16 13.73
N ASN A 55 -14.85 8.49 13.35
CA ASN A 55 -14.24 9.80 13.54
C ASN A 55 -14.26 10.67 12.27
N GLY A 56 -15.03 10.27 11.24
CA GLY A 56 -15.26 11.06 10.05
C GLY A 56 -14.16 10.99 8.98
N PHE A 57 -13.39 9.90 8.93
CA PHE A 57 -12.36 9.69 7.92
C PHE A 57 -12.82 8.59 6.94
N SER A 58 -12.77 8.86 5.63
CA SER A 58 -12.83 7.81 4.63
C SER A 58 -11.48 7.11 4.52
N VAL A 59 -11.50 5.76 4.41
CA VAL A 59 -10.27 4.97 4.42
C VAL A 59 -10.12 4.20 3.12
N TYR A 60 -8.90 4.16 2.60
CA TYR A 60 -8.48 3.40 1.42
C TYR A 60 -7.28 2.52 1.79
N ALA A 61 -7.26 1.27 1.36
CA ALA A 61 -6.10 0.39 1.51
C ALA A 61 -6.07 -0.62 0.37
N ASP A 62 -4.94 -0.73 -0.33
CA ASP A 62 -4.73 -1.78 -1.33
C ASP A 62 -4.09 -3.02 -0.71
N ASP A 63 -4.36 -4.16 -1.30
CA ASP A 63 -3.49 -5.31 -1.15
C ASP A 63 -2.29 -5.10 -2.07
N HIS A 64 -1.11 -4.90 -1.49
CA HIS A 64 0.10 -4.67 -2.26
C HIS A 64 0.42 -5.84 -3.18
N ARG A 65 1.14 -5.60 -4.27
CA ARG A 65 1.59 -6.66 -5.18
C ARG A 65 2.17 -7.84 -4.41
N GLY A 66 1.81 -9.06 -4.82
CA GLY A 66 2.20 -10.30 -4.17
C GLY A 66 1.41 -10.63 -2.90
N HIS A 67 0.54 -9.75 -2.43
CA HIS A 67 -0.19 -9.91 -1.17
C HIS A 67 -1.70 -9.90 -1.38
N GLY A 68 -2.42 -10.51 -0.45
CA GLY A 68 -3.88 -10.51 -0.41
C GLY A 68 -4.53 -10.91 -1.73
N GLU A 69 -5.64 -10.25 -2.07
CA GLU A 69 -6.40 -10.53 -3.30
C GLU A 69 -5.63 -10.11 -4.57
N THR A 70 -4.81 -9.05 -4.50
CA THR A 70 -3.91 -8.67 -5.60
C THR A 70 -2.93 -9.79 -5.91
N GLY A 71 -2.28 -10.34 -4.91
CA GLY A 71 -1.33 -11.45 -5.09
C GLY A 71 -2.00 -12.71 -5.63
N LEU A 72 -3.18 -13.06 -5.12
CA LEU A 72 -3.98 -14.19 -5.63
C LEU A 72 -4.36 -14.00 -7.10
N LEU A 73 -4.76 -12.79 -7.49
CA LEU A 73 -5.10 -12.45 -8.87
C LEU A 73 -3.87 -12.54 -9.78
N GLN A 74 -2.70 -12.02 -9.34
CA GLN A 74 -1.45 -12.14 -10.09
C GLN A 74 -1.07 -13.61 -10.37
N VAL A 75 -1.25 -14.51 -9.39
CA VAL A 75 -1.00 -15.94 -9.56
C VAL A 75 -2.02 -16.54 -10.54
N LYS A 76 -3.31 -16.22 -10.40
CA LYS A 76 -4.38 -16.69 -11.27
C LYS A 76 -4.17 -16.26 -12.73
N GLU A 77 -3.68 -15.06 -12.95
CA GLU A 77 -3.40 -14.51 -14.29
C GLU A 77 -2.03 -14.95 -14.85
N GLY A 78 -1.27 -15.75 -14.11
CA GLY A 78 0.06 -16.22 -14.52
C GLY A 78 1.15 -15.14 -14.52
N LYS A 79 0.88 -13.98 -13.92
CA LYS A 79 1.86 -12.88 -13.78
C LYS A 79 2.94 -13.20 -12.76
N THR A 80 2.61 -14.03 -11.77
CA THR A 80 3.56 -14.57 -10.78
C THR A 80 3.27 -16.05 -10.53
N LYS A 81 4.23 -16.76 -9.95
CA LYS A 81 4.06 -18.21 -9.63
C LYS A 81 3.57 -18.44 -8.20
N THR A 82 3.82 -17.51 -7.31
CA THR A 82 3.56 -17.65 -5.87
C THR A 82 3.17 -16.33 -5.25
N LEU A 83 2.47 -16.38 -4.15
CA LEU A 83 2.31 -15.22 -3.27
C LEU A 83 3.67 -14.74 -2.76
N GLY A 84 3.76 -13.47 -2.39
CA GLY A 84 5.00 -12.81 -1.99
C GLY A 84 5.90 -12.38 -3.16
N ASN A 85 5.60 -12.82 -4.39
CA ASN A 85 6.29 -12.37 -5.58
C ASN A 85 5.60 -11.10 -6.13
N LEU A 86 6.33 -10.00 -6.18
CA LEU A 86 5.79 -8.69 -6.56
C LEU A 86 5.53 -8.56 -8.07
N GLY A 87 6.05 -9.49 -8.87
CA GLY A 87 5.93 -9.47 -10.33
C GLY A 87 6.88 -8.48 -10.99
N GLU A 88 6.57 -8.12 -12.24
CA GLU A 88 7.37 -7.19 -13.03
C GLU A 88 7.47 -5.82 -12.34
N GLY A 89 8.68 -5.23 -12.38
CA GLY A 89 8.99 -3.99 -11.68
C GLY A 89 9.26 -4.13 -10.19
N GLY A 90 9.00 -5.29 -9.58
CA GLY A 90 9.34 -5.60 -8.18
C GLY A 90 8.90 -4.52 -7.20
N MET A 91 9.81 -4.09 -6.32
CA MET A 91 9.55 -3.05 -5.32
C MET A 91 9.15 -1.71 -5.94
N LEU A 92 9.82 -1.31 -7.04
CA LEU A 92 9.49 -0.04 -7.69
C LEU A 92 8.07 -0.05 -8.24
N GLY A 93 7.67 -1.16 -8.90
CA GLY A 93 6.29 -1.32 -9.36
C GLY A 93 5.27 -1.30 -8.22
N THR A 94 5.62 -1.85 -7.05
CA THR A 94 4.77 -1.79 -5.86
C THR A 94 4.61 -0.36 -5.35
N PHE A 95 5.69 0.43 -5.26
CA PHE A 95 5.61 1.84 -4.85
C PHE A 95 4.72 2.67 -5.78
N GLU A 96 4.90 2.49 -7.10
CA GLU A 96 4.08 3.20 -8.09
C GLU A 96 2.60 2.76 -8.01
N ALA A 97 2.32 1.48 -7.80
CA ALA A 97 0.97 0.98 -7.62
C ALA A 97 0.28 1.64 -6.40
N VAL A 98 0.96 1.69 -5.25
CA VAL A 98 0.43 2.35 -4.04
C VAL A 98 0.19 3.86 -4.28
N HIS A 99 1.06 4.52 -5.08
CA HIS A 99 0.86 5.91 -5.46
C HIS A 99 -0.33 6.10 -6.43
N GLU A 100 -0.61 5.13 -7.31
CA GLU A 100 -1.82 5.18 -8.15
C GLU A 100 -3.09 5.20 -7.29
N LEU A 101 -3.14 4.44 -6.20
CA LEU A 101 -4.25 4.52 -5.25
C LEU A 101 -4.35 5.91 -4.61
N THR A 102 -3.20 6.51 -4.24
CA THR A 102 -3.18 7.90 -3.73
C THR A 102 -3.83 8.86 -4.74
N LYS A 103 -3.42 8.79 -5.99
CA LYS A 103 -3.97 9.65 -7.06
C LYS A 103 -5.46 9.41 -7.28
N LEU A 104 -5.89 8.14 -7.25
CA LEU A 104 -7.30 7.78 -7.40
C LEU A 104 -8.12 8.37 -6.25
N ALA A 105 -7.74 8.11 -5.01
CA ALA A 105 -8.48 8.56 -3.84
C ALA A 105 -8.53 10.10 -3.73
N LYS A 106 -7.46 10.81 -4.11
CA LYS A 106 -7.45 12.29 -4.17
C LYS A 106 -8.39 12.84 -5.25
N ARG A 107 -8.47 12.19 -6.42
CA ARG A 107 -9.43 12.59 -7.47
C ARG A 107 -10.89 12.43 -7.02
N GLU A 108 -11.17 11.39 -6.26
CA GLU A 108 -12.52 11.12 -5.74
C GLU A 108 -12.90 12.00 -4.54
N ASN A 109 -11.90 12.58 -3.86
CA ASN A 109 -12.06 13.41 -2.67
C ASN A 109 -11.33 14.76 -2.83
N PRO A 110 -11.70 15.59 -3.80
CA PRO A 110 -10.96 16.82 -4.09
C PRO A 110 -10.99 17.81 -2.91
N GLY A 111 -9.83 18.37 -2.60
CA GLY A 111 -9.69 19.40 -1.57
C GLY A 111 -9.67 18.90 -0.13
N LEU A 112 -9.82 17.60 0.10
CA LEU A 112 -9.71 17.03 1.45
C LEU A 112 -8.25 16.79 1.82
N PRO A 113 -7.88 16.94 3.11
CA PRO A 113 -6.59 16.52 3.62
C PRO A 113 -6.37 15.03 3.40
N TYR A 114 -5.12 14.64 3.06
CA TYR A 114 -4.76 13.29 2.75
C TYR A 114 -3.68 12.77 3.70
N ILE A 115 -4.01 11.69 4.41
CA ILE A 115 -3.20 11.11 5.47
C ILE A 115 -2.69 9.74 5.02
N LEU A 116 -1.40 9.50 5.14
CA LEU A 116 -0.78 8.20 4.85
C LEU A 116 -0.42 7.50 6.16
N ILE A 117 -0.90 6.27 6.35
CA ILE A 117 -0.51 5.41 7.47
C ILE A 117 0.24 4.21 6.91
N GLY A 118 1.49 4.02 7.32
CA GLY A 118 2.31 2.88 6.93
C GLY A 118 2.75 2.04 8.11
N HIS A 119 2.56 0.72 8.03
CA HIS A 119 3.04 -0.23 9.03
C HIS A 119 4.13 -1.13 8.49
N SER A 120 5.23 -1.30 9.25
CA SER A 120 6.32 -2.23 8.91
C SER A 120 6.81 -2.02 7.47
N TRP A 121 6.69 -2.98 6.57
CA TRP A 121 7.03 -2.83 5.14
C TRP A 121 6.26 -1.68 4.49
N GLY A 122 4.98 -1.49 4.82
CA GLY A 122 4.19 -0.34 4.38
C GLY A 122 4.77 0.99 4.84
N SER A 123 5.48 1.03 5.97
CA SER A 123 6.17 2.25 6.40
C SER A 123 7.37 2.58 5.50
N PHE A 124 8.08 1.58 4.96
CA PHE A 124 9.14 1.80 3.97
C PHE A 124 8.59 2.30 2.64
N ILE A 125 7.47 1.70 2.19
CA ILE A 125 6.73 2.20 1.03
C ILE A 125 6.35 3.67 1.26
N SER A 126 5.80 3.99 2.42
CA SER A 126 5.40 5.34 2.78
C SER A 126 6.58 6.33 2.80
N GLN A 127 7.74 5.95 3.35
CA GLN A 127 8.93 6.79 3.30
C GLN A 127 9.35 7.10 1.86
N LYS A 128 9.31 6.10 0.97
CA LYS A 128 9.62 6.29 -0.45
C LYS A 128 8.63 7.23 -1.12
N LEU A 129 7.33 7.07 -0.84
CA LEU A 129 6.29 7.95 -1.34
C LEU A 129 6.46 9.39 -0.85
N LEU A 130 6.75 9.59 0.44
CA LEU A 130 7.00 10.91 1.02
C LEU A 130 8.24 11.58 0.40
N ASN A 131 9.31 10.82 0.16
CA ASN A 131 10.50 11.37 -0.47
C ASN A 131 10.26 11.82 -1.91
N ARG A 132 9.40 11.13 -2.66
CA ARG A 132 9.17 11.41 -4.08
C ARG A 132 7.96 12.29 -4.34
N TYR A 133 6.92 12.15 -3.53
CA TYR A 133 5.58 12.72 -3.74
C TYR A 133 5.05 13.43 -2.49
N SER A 134 5.91 14.08 -1.71
CA SER A 134 5.55 14.70 -0.43
C SER A 134 4.33 15.64 -0.51
N ARG A 135 4.14 16.31 -1.65
CA ARG A 135 3.03 17.24 -1.86
C ARG A 135 1.66 16.57 -1.94
N ASP A 136 1.63 15.25 -2.05
CA ASP A 136 0.38 14.49 -2.10
C ASP A 136 -0.18 14.17 -0.72
N TYR A 137 0.61 14.39 0.33
CA TYR A 137 0.28 13.99 1.70
C TYR A 137 0.37 15.18 2.65
N ASP A 138 -0.70 15.42 3.42
CA ASP A 138 -0.75 16.47 4.45
C ASP A 138 -0.20 15.97 5.79
N LEU A 139 -0.33 14.65 6.06
CA LEU A 139 0.16 14.00 7.27
C LEU A 139 0.61 12.57 6.95
N ALA A 140 1.60 12.08 7.67
CA ALA A 140 1.98 10.68 7.64
C ALA A 140 2.19 10.11 9.05
N VAL A 141 1.75 8.87 9.24
CA VAL A 141 1.96 8.09 10.46
C VAL A 141 2.72 6.81 10.08
N LEU A 142 3.90 6.64 10.60
CA LEU A 142 4.76 5.48 10.34
C LEU A 142 4.91 4.65 11.61
N THR A 143 4.50 3.38 11.56
CA THR A 143 4.60 2.46 12.69
C THR A 143 5.46 1.25 12.34
N GLY A 144 6.19 0.71 13.32
CA GLY A 144 7.09 -0.42 13.07
C GLY A 144 8.16 -0.12 12.02
N THR A 145 8.48 1.16 11.85
CA THR A 145 9.45 1.63 10.88
C THR A 145 10.87 1.55 11.45
N THR A 146 11.85 1.55 10.56
CA THR A 146 13.27 1.69 10.94
C THR A 146 13.97 2.63 9.96
N LEU A 147 15.05 3.21 10.39
CA LEU A 147 15.95 3.92 9.50
C LEU A 147 16.76 2.88 8.70
N THR A 148 16.68 2.94 7.38
CA THR A 148 17.50 2.07 6.53
C THR A 148 18.95 2.53 6.56
N MET A 149 19.72 1.96 7.48
CA MET A 149 21.17 2.09 7.41
C MET A 149 21.76 1.03 6.47
N PRO A 150 22.82 1.32 5.71
CA PRO A 150 23.53 0.31 4.95
C PRO A 150 23.88 -0.89 5.83
N GLY A 151 23.46 -2.09 5.45
CA GLY A 151 23.69 -3.33 6.20
C GLY A 151 22.58 -3.78 7.15
N THR A 152 21.67 -2.91 7.60
CA THR A 152 20.57 -3.32 8.52
C THR A 152 19.52 -4.16 7.82
N MET A 153 19.30 -3.97 6.53
CA MET A 153 18.36 -4.76 5.74
C MET A 153 18.80 -6.23 5.61
N GLY A 154 20.11 -6.52 5.62
CA GLY A 154 20.64 -7.87 5.67
C GLY A 154 20.31 -8.62 6.96
N ALA A 155 20.21 -7.91 8.09
CA ALA A 155 19.88 -8.49 9.38
C ALA A 155 18.43 -8.99 9.48
N PHE A 156 17.53 -8.46 8.64
CA PHE A 156 16.13 -8.90 8.56
C PHE A 156 15.87 -9.90 7.44
N GLY A 157 16.91 -10.45 6.80
CA GLY A 157 16.77 -11.41 5.71
C GLY A 157 16.30 -10.82 4.38
N PHE A 158 16.19 -9.50 4.26
CA PHE A 158 15.90 -8.80 3.01
C PHE A 158 17.18 -8.72 2.16
N ASN A 159 17.55 -9.84 1.57
CA ASN A 159 18.70 -9.90 0.66
C ASN A 159 18.23 -9.94 -0.81
N LYS A 160 19.18 -9.85 -1.73
CA LYS A 160 18.91 -9.88 -3.18
C LYS A 160 18.08 -11.08 -3.65
N LYS A 161 18.08 -12.19 -2.91
CA LYS A 161 17.26 -13.38 -3.26
C LYS A 161 15.79 -13.18 -2.98
N TRP A 162 15.46 -12.33 -2.00
CA TRP A 162 14.08 -12.08 -1.63
C TRP A 162 13.33 -11.18 -2.61
N ASN A 163 14.06 -10.34 -3.32
CA ASN A 163 13.50 -9.39 -4.28
C ASN A 163 13.10 -10.03 -5.63
N GLY A 164 13.21 -11.34 -5.78
CA GLY A 164 12.94 -12.03 -7.03
C GLY A 164 13.99 -11.72 -8.13
N PRO A 165 13.91 -12.39 -9.29
CA PRO A 165 14.93 -12.32 -10.31
C PRO A 165 15.08 -10.95 -11.02
N THR A 166 14.18 -10.01 -10.79
CA THR A 166 14.17 -8.69 -11.41
C THR A 166 14.41 -7.54 -10.46
N ALA A 167 14.54 -7.80 -9.16
CA ALA A 167 14.77 -6.74 -8.19
C ALA A 167 16.26 -6.44 -8.06
N THR A 168 16.66 -5.38 -8.66
CA THR A 168 17.98 -4.76 -8.47
C THR A 168 17.98 -4.01 -7.15
N GLY A 169 18.03 -4.70 -6.02
CA GLY A 169 18.26 -4.09 -4.71
C GLY A 169 17.33 -2.94 -4.31
N PHE A 170 17.31 -2.59 -3.05
CA PHE A 170 16.74 -1.33 -2.59
C PHE A 170 17.69 -0.18 -2.95
N GLU A 171 17.54 0.38 -4.12
CA GLU A 171 18.13 1.68 -4.42
C GLU A 171 17.17 2.77 -3.93
N TRP A 172 17.64 3.53 -2.95
CA TRP A 172 16.95 4.67 -2.36
C TRP A 172 17.26 5.95 -3.12
#